data_cd72754a788ecf9edc66ca9f566a56e9
#
_entry.id   cd72754a788ecf9edc66ca9f566a56e9
#
_cell.length_a   1.000
_cell.length_b   1.000
_cell.length_c   1.000
_cell.angle_alpha   90.00
_cell.angle_beta   90.00
_cell.angle_gamma   90.00
#
_symmetry.space_group_name_H-M   'P 1'
#
loop_
_entity.id
_entity.type
_entity.pdbx_description
1 polymer ?
#
loop_
_entity_poly.entity_id
_entity_poly.type
_entity_poly.pdbx_seq_one_letter_code
_entity_poly.pdbx_strand_id
1 'polypeptide(L)'
;MLASILLPLAEWPQAAPAQDYAFWLAKKCGGRVLGLAVIDLKSFEIPVLGTADGLMPSVVSPPVAESRALLEELSRMARDRADRFERAGAAAAVSCSSEIRTGIPSDIVAQESIAHDLVVLARCGFGRASKGDGPQPESLVSAVIRSSVRPVLVAGRAFPASGVVTSLIVAFDGSVHAARALSIAAELSAGLNLECLLATIAPAEEVGAEIQAPAEAFLRHHGVSPKKKVVTGSKPAELLCDIVSAAGSDILIMGAYGHSPIREVLFGSTTERVLSHCDASVILQS
;
A
#
# COMPACT_ATOMS: atom_id res chain seq x y z
N MET A 1 -9.83 11.03 12.37
CA MET A 1 -9.41 11.57 11.06
C MET A 1 -7.90 11.51 10.93
N LEU A 2 -7.37 11.20 9.75
CA LEU A 2 -5.94 11.05 9.49
C LEU A 2 -5.21 12.38 9.72
N ALA A 3 -4.39 12.46 10.77
CA ALA A 3 -3.62 13.66 11.12
C ALA A 3 -2.23 13.64 10.46
N SER A 4 -1.70 12.45 10.20
CA SER A 4 -0.35 12.29 9.65
C SER A 4 -0.27 11.09 8.68
N ILE A 5 0.30 11.34 7.50
CA ILE A 5 0.45 10.35 6.43
C ILE A 5 1.94 10.21 6.13
N LEU A 6 2.43 8.98 6.07
CA LEU A 6 3.78 8.65 5.62
C LEU A 6 3.76 8.28 4.14
N LEU A 7 4.57 8.96 3.34
CA LEU A 7 4.73 8.70 1.91
C LEU A 7 6.20 8.39 1.58
N PRO A 8 6.60 7.13 1.47
CA PRO A 8 7.90 6.78 0.90
C PRO A 8 8.00 7.28 -0.55
N LEU A 9 9.04 8.08 -0.81
CA LEU A 9 9.23 8.76 -2.10
C LEU A 9 9.86 7.80 -3.11
N ALA A 10 9.06 7.35 -4.05
CA ALA A 10 9.50 6.51 -5.16
C ALA A 10 9.88 7.35 -6.40
N GLU A 11 10.37 6.69 -7.45
CA GLU A 11 10.72 7.36 -8.69
C GLU A 11 9.49 7.83 -9.45
N TRP A 12 9.61 9.01 -10.04
CA TRP A 12 8.61 9.58 -10.93
C TRP A 12 8.73 8.95 -12.33
N PRO A 13 7.63 8.66 -13.08
CA PRO A 13 6.22 9.04 -12.79
C PRO A 13 5.43 8.01 -11.96
N GLN A 14 5.97 6.86 -11.61
CA GLN A 14 5.25 5.78 -10.91
C GLN A 14 4.78 6.19 -9.51
N ALA A 15 5.41 7.21 -8.93
CA ALA A 15 5.05 7.76 -7.63
C ALA A 15 3.83 8.69 -7.67
N ALA A 16 3.44 9.22 -8.84
CA ALA A 16 2.42 10.25 -8.96
C ALA A 16 1.09 9.85 -8.30
N PRO A 17 0.49 8.67 -8.57
CA PRO A 17 -0.78 8.32 -7.95
C PRO A 17 -0.71 8.26 -6.42
N ALA A 18 0.39 7.76 -5.86
CA ALA A 18 0.58 7.69 -4.41
C ALA A 18 0.65 9.09 -3.79
N GLN A 19 1.39 10.00 -4.41
CA GLN A 19 1.47 11.39 -3.97
C GLN A 19 0.11 12.09 -4.07
N ASP A 20 -0.64 11.88 -5.14
CA ASP A 20 -1.97 12.48 -5.33
C ASP A 20 -2.96 11.99 -4.26
N TYR A 21 -2.97 10.69 -3.94
CA TYR A 21 -3.77 10.15 -2.84
C TYR A 21 -3.35 10.70 -1.48
N ALA A 22 -2.05 10.78 -1.19
CA ALA A 22 -1.55 11.32 0.07
C ALA A 22 -1.95 12.79 0.24
N PHE A 23 -1.81 13.60 -0.81
CA PHE A 23 -2.18 15.02 -0.79
C PHE A 23 -3.69 15.22 -0.69
N TRP A 24 -4.47 14.42 -1.45
CA TRP A 24 -5.93 14.46 -1.36
C TRP A 24 -6.42 14.14 0.05
N LEU A 25 -5.92 13.04 0.65
CA LEU A 25 -6.28 12.64 2.01
C LEU A 25 -5.88 13.71 3.04
N ALA A 26 -4.65 14.20 2.99
CA ALA A 26 -4.17 15.22 3.90
C ALA A 26 -5.02 16.50 3.82
N LYS A 27 -5.35 16.95 2.61
CA LYS A 27 -6.17 18.13 2.38
C LYS A 27 -7.60 17.96 2.90
N LYS A 28 -8.19 16.79 2.69
CA LYS A 28 -9.55 16.47 3.15
C LYS A 28 -9.65 16.27 4.66
N CYS A 29 -8.62 15.69 5.27
CA CYS A 29 -8.59 15.43 6.72
C CYS A 29 -7.98 16.57 7.55
N GLY A 30 -7.41 17.61 6.92
CA GLY A 30 -6.64 18.63 7.61
C GLY A 30 -5.33 18.12 8.23
N GLY A 31 -4.81 17.02 7.67
CA GLY A 31 -3.58 16.39 8.11
C GLY A 31 -2.33 16.90 7.39
N ARG A 32 -1.21 16.23 7.65
CA ARG A 32 0.10 16.51 7.04
C ARG A 32 0.68 15.26 6.38
N VAL A 33 1.61 15.46 5.44
CA VAL A 33 2.32 14.36 4.78
C VAL A 33 3.81 14.47 5.09
N LEU A 34 4.41 13.37 5.57
CA LEU A 34 5.86 13.22 5.62
C LEU A 34 6.31 12.42 4.40
N GLY A 35 7.08 13.08 3.53
CA GLY A 35 7.78 12.43 2.40
C GLY A 35 9.08 11.80 2.89
N LEU A 36 9.23 10.49 2.75
CA LEU A 36 10.40 9.75 3.22
C LEU A 36 11.25 9.27 2.04
N ALA A 37 12.40 9.90 1.81
CA ALA A 37 13.37 9.44 0.84
C ALA A 37 14.36 8.47 1.52
N VAL A 38 14.45 7.23 1.03
CA VAL A 38 15.38 6.24 1.59
C VAL A 38 16.51 5.96 0.62
N ILE A 39 17.74 6.07 1.11
CA ILE A 39 18.96 5.63 0.42
C ILE A 39 19.15 4.15 0.79
N ASP A 40 18.90 3.28 -0.18
CA ASP A 40 18.95 1.83 0.03
C ASP A 40 20.38 1.32 0.11
N LEU A 41 20.77 0.80 1.27
CA LEU A 41 22.11 0.23 1.49
C LEU A 41 22.33 -1.07 0.71
N LYS A 42 21.28 -1.83 0.37
CA LYS A 42 21.44 -3.05 -0.43
C LYS A 42 21.90 -2.76 -1.85
N SER A 43 21.70 -1.54 -2.34
CA SER A 43 22.23 -1.11 -3.63
C SER A 43 23.76 -1.09 -3.69
N PHE A 44 24.46 -1.20 -2.54
CA PHE A 44 25.91 -1.29 -2.45
C PHE A 44 26.44 -2.73 -2.47
N GLU A 45 25.57 -3.73 -2.31
CA GLU A 45 25.93 -5.14 -2.37
C GLU A 45 25.85 -5.61 -3.82
N ILE A 46 26.97 -5.57 -4.55
CA ILE A 46 27.05 -6.17 -5.90
C ILE A 46 27.35 -7.66 -5.74
N PRO A 47 26.44 -8.58 -6.12
CA PRO A 47 26.76 -9.99 -6.16
C PRO A 47 27.78 -10.23 -7.29
N VAL A 48 29.03 -10.52 -6.94
CA VAL A 48 30.00 -10.99 -7.92
C VAL A 48 29.76 -12.49 -8.10
N LEU A 49 29.29 -12.89 -9.26
CA LEU A 49 29.28 -14.29 -9.66
C LEU A 49 30.73 -14.81 -9.63
N GLY A 50 30.97 -15.80 -8.79
CA GLY A 50 32.27 -16.33 -8.51
C GLY A 50 33.01 -16.80 -9.76
N THR A 51 34.31 -16.65 -9.71
CA THR A 51 35.31 -17.22 -10.63
C THR A 51 35.19 -18.75 -10.70
N ALA A 52 35.61 -19.33 -11.79
CA ALA A 52 35.41 -20.69 -12.28
C ALA A 52 35.75 -21.89 -11.34
N ASP A 53 36.04 -21.66 -10.07
CA ASP A 53 36.49 -22.69 -9.12
C ASP A 53 35.42 -23.17 -8.11
N GLY A 54 34.14 -22.90 -8.35
CA GLY A 54 33.03 -23.59 -7.65
C GLY A 54 32.88 -23.28 -6.16
N LEU A 55 33.49 -22.27 -5.60
CA LEU A 55 33.36 -21.83 -4.22
C LEU A 55 32.39 -20.64 -4.12
N MET A 56 31.53 -20.68 -3.10
CA MET A 56 30.50 -19.73 -2.66
C MET A 56 30.60 -18.33 -3.27
N PRO A 57 29.47 -17.69 -3.67
CA PRO A 57 29.48 -16.30 -4.08
C PRO A 57 29.96 -15.43 -2.93
N SER A 58 31.15 -14.86 -3.07
CA SER A 58 31.63 -13.86 -2.12
C SER A 58 31.07 -12.51 -2.50
N VAL A 59 30.44 -11.84 -1.54
CA VAL A 59 30.06 -10.42 -1.67
C VAL A 59 31.35 -9.62 -1.68
N VAL A 60 31.73 -9.09 -2.83
CA VAL A 60 32.89 -8.17 -2.92
C VAL A 60 32.30 -6.76 -2.78
N SER A 61 32.71 -6.08 -1.71
CA SER A 61 32.41 -4.64 -1.59
C SER A 61 33.18 -3.89 -2.69
N PRO A 62 32.53 -2.97 -3.42
CA PRO A 62 33.23 -2.17 -4.42
C PRO A 62 34.37 -1.35 -3.78
N PRO A 63 35.38 -0.92 -4.55
CA PRO A 63 36.42 -0.06 -4.05
C PRO A 63 35.88 1.17 -3.33
N VAL A 64 36.50 1.60 -2.25
CA VAL A 64 36.01 2.70 -1.38
C VAL A 64 35.68 3.98 -2.17
N ALA A 65 36.45 4.29 -3.21
CA ALA A 65 36.22 5.45 -4.06
C ALA A 65 34.96 5.34 -4.88
N GLU A 66 34.65 4.15 -5.43
CA GLU A 66 33.40 3.88 -6.20
C GLU A 66 32.19 3.87 -5.28
N SER A 67 32.31 3.30 -4.08
CA SER A 67 31.27 3.30 -3.05
C SER A 67 30.91 4.73 -2.62
N ARG A 68 31.92 5.61 -2.51
CA ARG A 68 31.72 7.01 -2.15
C ARG A 68 31.00 7.79 -3.25
N ALA A 69 31.43 7.64 -4.50
CA ALA A 69 30.78 8.29 -5.65
C ALA A 69 29.31 7.84 -5.80
N LEU A 70 29.05 6.54 -5.62
CA LEU A 70 27.67 6.01 -5.65
C LEU A 70 26.84 6.58 -4.51
N LEU A 71 27.37 6.66 -3.30
CA LEU A 71 26.65 7.24 -2.16
C LEU A 71 26.32 8.72 -2.38
N GLU A 72 27.24 9.48 -2.93
CA GLU A 72 27.03 10.89 -3.28
C GLU A 72 25.92 11.02 -4.32
N GLU A 73 25.89 10.17 -5.35
CA GLU A 73 24.85 10.16 -6.39
C GLU A 73 23.47 9.77 -5.80
N LEU A 74 23.37 8.70 -5.02
CA LEU A 74 22.14 8.30 -4.36
C LEU A 74 21.62 9.38 -3.39
N SER A 75 22.54 10.04 -2.68
CA SER A 75 22.22 11.15 -1.79
C SER A 75 21.67 12.36 -2.57
N ARG A 76 22.25 12.64 -3.75
CA ARG A 76 21.73 13.67 -4.65
C ARG A 76 20.32 13.33 -5.14
N MET A 77 20.12 12.10 -5.61
CA MET A 77 18.79 11.63 -6.06
C MET A 77 17.74 11.69 -4.95
N ALA A 78 18.12 11.34 -3.71
CA ALA A 78 17.22 11.42 -2.57
C ALA A 78 16.83 12.88 -2.26
N ARG A 79 17.79 13.82 -2.30
CA ARG A 79 17.50 15.26 -2.16
C ARG A 79 16.60 15.77 -3.28
N ASP A 80 16.87 15.43 -4.53
CA ASP A 80 16.04 15.84 -5.67
C ASP A 80 14.59 15.36 -5.55
N ARG A 81 14.37 14.15 -5.01
CA ARG A 81 13.03 13.63 -4.73
C ARG A 81 12.35 14.43 -3.60
N ALA A 82 13.06 14.68 -2.52
CA ALA A 82 12.57 15.46 -1.37
C ALA A 82 12.16 16.88 -1.80
N ASP A 83 13.04 17.58 -2.52
CA ASP A 83 12.78 18.93 -3.01
C ASP A 83 11.60 18.99 -4.00
N ARG A 84 11.47 17.98 -4.86
CA ARG A 84 10.33 17.88 -5.79
C ARG A 84 9.02 17.68 -5.03
N PHE A 85 9.02 16.80 -4.03
CA PHE A 85 7.87 16.53 -3.18
C PHE A 85 7.43 17.79 -2.43
N GLU A 86 8.34 18.51 -1.77
CA GLU A 86 8.02 19.74 -1.03
C GLU A 86 7.47 20.85 -1.93
N ARG A 87 8.06 21.02 -3.12
CA ARG A 87 7.53 21.96 -4.13
C ARG A 87 6.11 21.58 -4.58
N ALA A 88 5.86 20.28 -4.78
CA ALA A 88 4.53 19.79 -5.15
C ALA A 88 3.51 20.03 -4.02
N GLY A 89 3.91 19.80 -2.77
CA GLY A 89 3.06 20.05 -1.60
C GLY A 89 2.71 21.54 -1.45
N ALA A 90 3.70 22.41 -1.62
CA ALA A 90 3.48 23.86 -1.60
C ALA A 90 2.51 24.31 -2.71
N ALA A 91 2.69 23.80 -3.94
CA ALA A 91 1.80 24.09 -5.07
C ALA A 91 0.37 23.58 -4.85
N ALA A 92 0.22 22.43 -4.15
CA ALA A 92 -1.07 21.85 -3.80
C ALA A 92 -1.70 22.45 -2.53
N ALA A 93 -1.02 23.37 -1.83
CA ALA A 93 -1.40 23.92 -0.52
C ALA A 93 -1.66 22.79 0.52
N VAL A 94 -0.75 21.81 0.58
CA VAL A 94 -0.76 20.70 1.53
C VAL A 94 0.39 20.89 2.52
N SER A 95 0.11 20.71 3.83
CA SER A 95 1.16 20.70 4.85
C SER A 95 2.02 19.44 4.65
N CYS A 96 3.27 19.64 4.23
CA CYS A 96 4.20 18.53 4.03
C CYS A 96 5.63 18.90 4.46
N SER A 97 6.39 17.90 4.78
CA SER A 97 7.84 17.97 5.04
C SER A 97 8.49 16.71 4.48
N SER A 98 9.78 16.73 4.28
CA SER A 98 10.53 15.57 3.84
C SER A 98 11.65 15.19 4.79
N GLU A 99 11.98 13.90 4.83
CA GLU A 99 13.15 13.36 5.51
C GLU A 99 13.93 12.42 4.59
N ILE A 100 15.25 12.39 4.81
CA ILE A 100 16.15 11.48 4.12
C ILE A 100 16.74 10.54 5.16
N ARG A 101 16.61 9.24 4.93
CA ARG A 101 17.16 8.18 5.77
C ARG A 101 18.03 7.24 4.94
N THR A 102 18.96 6.58 5.57
CA THR A 102 19.84 5.58 4.93
C THR A 102 19.65 4.24 5.61
N GLY A 103 19.39 3.18 4.86
CA GLY A 103 19.20 1.84 5.39
C GLY A 103 18.34 0.95 4.49
N ILE A 104 17.73 -0.08 5.06
CA ILE A 104 16.82 -0.97 4.36
C ILE A 104 15.44 -0.31 4.27
N PRO A 105 14.90 -0.04 3.07
CA PRO A 105 13.67 0.74 2.92
C PRO A 105 12.47 0.19 3.69
N SER A 106 12.27 -1.13 3.68
CA SER A 106 11.16 -1.77 4.41
C SER A 106 11.22 -1.52 5.92
N ASP A 107 12.41 -1.61 6.49
CA ASP A 107 12.61 -1.49 7.94
C ASP A 107 12.41 -0.04 8.39
N ILE A 108 12.95 0.90 7.61
CA ILE A 108 12.79 2.33 7.88
C ILE A 108 11.33 2.74 7.76
N VAL A 109 10.63 2.33 6.69
CA VAL A 109 9.21 2.64 6.52
C VAL A 109 8.36 2.04 7.63
N ALA A 110 8.63 0.79 8.03
CA ALA A 110 7.93 0.14 9.13
C ALA A 110 8.14 0.89 10.46
N GLN A 111 9.38 1.30 10.75
CA GLN A 111 9.71 2.05 11.95
C GLN A 111 9.02 3.42 11.97
N GLU A 112 9.12 4.18 10.88
CA GLU A 112 8.50 5.50 10.77
C GLU A 112 6.96 5.42 10.79
N SER A 113 6.37 4.32 10.29
CA SER A 113 4.92 4.13 10.27
C SER A 113 4.27 4.22 11.65
N ILE A 114 5.01 3.94 12.73
CA ILE A 114 4.51 3.99 14.12
C ILE A 114 3.98 5.38 14.47
N ALA A 115 4.62 6.44 13.96
CA ALA A 115 4.27 7.84 14.25
C ALA A 115 3.18 8.42 13.34
N HIS A 116 2.65 7.63 12.39
CA HIS A 116 1.70 8.06 11.39
C HIS A 116 0.40 7.26 11.45
N ASP A 117 -0.67 7.78 10.86
CA ASP A 117 -1.98 7.12 10.83
C ASP A 117 -2.15 6.20 9.62
N LEU A 118 -1.47 6.52 8.52
CA LEU A 118 -1.55 5.82 7.24
C LEU A 118 -0.19 5.85 6.54
N VAL A 119 0.19 4.74 5.93
CA VAL A 119 1.31 4.67 4.98
C VAL A 119 0.72 4.64 3.57
N VAL A 120 1.24 5.47 2.67
CA VAL A 120 0.84 5.47 1.24
C VAL A 120 2.00 5.03 0.39
N LEU A 121 1.84 3.95 -0.36
CA LEU A 121 2.88 3.38 -1.21
C LEU A 121 2.52 3.47 -2.70
N ALA A 122 3.52 3.75 -3.52
CA ALA A 122 3.40 3.56 -4.96
C ALA A 122 3.40 2.05 -5.29
N ARG A 123 2.64 1.66 -6.31
CA ARG A 123 2.54 0.26 -6.79
C ARG A 123 3.78 -0.20 -7.58
N CYS A 124 4.95 0.33 -7.33
CA CYS A 124 6.17 -0.05 -8.05
C CYS A 124 6.59 -1.48 -7.69
N GLY A 125 6.85 -2.31 -8.70
CA GLY A 125 7.38 -3.66 -8.50
C GLY A 125 6.35 -4.76 -8.26
N PHE A 126 5.04 -4.46 -8.20
CA PHE A 126 3.99 -5.47 -8.16
C PHE A 126 3.65 -5.93 -9.60
N GLY A 127 3.71 -7.23 -9.86
CA GLY A 127 3.18 -7.85 -11.09
C GLY A 127 4.12 -7.94 -12.29
N ARG A 128 5.40 -7.54 -12.20
CA ARG A 128 6.42 -7.95 -13.17
C ARG A 128 7.31 -9.01 -12.54
N ALA A 129 6.91 -10.25 -12.66
CA ALA A 129 7.86 -11.37 -12.56
C ALA A 129 8.93 -11.15 -13.62
N SER A 130 10.14 -10.72 -13.21
CA SER A 130 11.30 -10.89 -14.08
C SER A 130 11.42 -12.39 -14.31
N LYS A 131 11.53 -12.81 -15.57
CA LYS A 131 11.74 -14.21 -15.97
C LYS A 131 13.13 -14.65 -15.49
N GLY A 132 13.28 -14.98 -14.23
CA GLY A 132 14.49 -15.54 -13.65
C GLY A 132 14.10 -16.61 -12.65
N ASP A 133 14.71 -17.81 -12.78
CA ASP A 133 14.44 -19.02 -11.97
C ASP A 133 15.00 -18.93 -10.53
N GLY A 134 15.18 -17.76 -9.95
CA GLY A 134 15.67 -17.57 -8.58
C GLY A 134 14.60 -17.02 -7.64
N PRO A 135 14.78 -17.16 -6.28
CA PRO A 135 13.90 -16.54 -5.31
C PRO A 135 13.89 -15.01 -5.55
N GLN A 136 12.71 -14.49 -5.90
CA GLN A 136 12.52 -13.07 -6.14
C GLN A 136 12.67 -12.31 -4.82
N PRO A 137 13.42 -11.21 -4.78
CA PRO A 137 13.46 -10.37 -3.59
C PRO A 137 12.05 -9.87 -3.29
N GLU A 138 11.66 -9.91 -2.01
CA GLU A 138 10.39 -9.41 -1.57
C GLU A 138 10.20 -7.95 -1.99
N SER A 139 9.03 -7.61 -2.54
CA SER A 139 8.75 -6.23 -2.91
C SER A 139 8.66 -5.35 -1.65
N LEU A 140 9.07 -4.08 -1.76
CA LEU A 140 8.90 -3.09 -0.68
C LEU A 140 7.46 -3.08 -0.14
N VAL A 141 6.48 -3.16 -1.03
CA VAL A 141 5.06 -3.18 -0.68
C VAL A 141 4.73 -4.36 0.22
N SER A 142 5.17 -5.58 -0.15
CA SER A 142 4.92 -6.80 0.64
C SER A 142 5.58 -6.73 2.01
N ALA A 143 6.84 -6.28 2.06
CA ALA A 143 7.60 -6.14 3.29
C ALA A 143 6.95 -5.11 4.24
N VAL A 144 6.56 -3.95 3.73
CA VAL A 144 5.91 -2.90 4.52
C VAL A 144 4.55 -3.35 5.06
N ILE A 145 3.69 -3.98 4.23
CA ILE A 145 2.38 -4.43 4.70
C ILE A 145 2.51 -5.47 5.83
N ARG A 146 3.54 -6.33 5.77
CA ARG A 146 3.78 -7.34 6.81
C ARG A 146 4.26 -6.73 8.13
N SER A 147 5.09 -5.69 8.06
CA SER A 147 5.76 -5.10 9.23
C SER A 147 5.09 -3.82 9.75
N SER A 148 4.23 -3.17 8.96
CA SER A 148 3.52 -1.96 9.39
C SER A 148 2.44 -2.29 10.41
N VAL A 149 2.39 -1.50 11.48
CA VAL A 149 1.31 -1.52 12.47
C VAL A 149 0.13 -0.64 12.05
N ARG A 150 0.28 0.09 10.95
CA ARG A 150 -0.72 1.02 10.42
C ARG A 150 -1.32 0.51 9.12
N PRO A 151 -2.53 0.98 8.75
CA PRO A 151 -3.07 0.73 7.42
C PRO A 151 -2.10 1.18 6.33
N VAL A 152 -2.04 0.41 5.25
CA VAL A 152 -1.18 0.73 4.10
C VAL A 152 -2.05 0.90 2.86
N LEU A 153 -2.06 2.09 2.28
CA LEU A 153 -2.67 2.35 0.99
C LEU A 153 -1.63 2.10 -0.11
N VAL A 154 -1.89 1.12 -0.95
CA VAL A 154 -1.12 0.90 -2.19
C VAL A 154 -1.89 1.59 -3.31
N ALA A 155 -1.30 2.66 -3.85
CA ALA A 155 -1.95 3.46 -4.87
C ALA A 155 -2.26 2.65 -6.13
N GLY A 156 -3.40 2.91 -6.73
CA GLY A 156 -3.82 2.34 -8.00
C GLY A 156 -2.98 2.83 -9.17
N ARG A 157 -3.40 2.52 -10.39
CA ARG A 157 -2.67 2.94 -11.60
C ARG A 157 -2.72 4.44 -11.82
N ALA A 158 -3.80 5.09 -11.40
CA ALA A 158 -3.99 6.53 -11.50
C ALA A 158 -4.84 7.05 -10.33
N PHE A 159 -4.70 8.32 -10.03
CA PHE A 159 -5.67 9.05 -9.21
C PHE A 159 -6.88 9.42 -10.09
N PRO A 160 -8.11 9.49 -9.57
CA PRO A 160 -9.28 9.85 -10.36
C PRO A 160 -9.09 11.13 -11.16
N ALA A 161 -9.38 11.09 -12.46
CA ALA A 161 -9.25 12.26 -13.34
C ALA A 161 -10.15 13.44 -12.92
N SER A 162 -11.24 13.15 -12.19
CA SER A 162 -12.12 14.15 -11.58
C SER A 162 -11.46 14.93 -10.43
N GLY A 163 -10.32 14.47 -9.92
CA GLY A 163 -9.70 15.01 -8.72
C GLY A 163 -10.42 14.67 -7.41
N VAL A 164 -11.44 13.83 -7.47
CA VAL A 164 -12.29 13.52 -6.31
C VAL A 164 -12.55 12.01 -6.22
N VAL A 165 -12.31 11.45 -5.05
CA VAL A 165 -12.78 10.11 -4.68
C VAL A 165 -14.18 10.25 -4.09
N THR A 166 -15.13 9.46 -4.57
CA THR A 166 -16.55 9.54 -4.17
C THR A 166 -17.04 8.30 -3.45
N SER A 167 -16.38 7.18 -3.63
CA SER A 167 -16.82 5.91 -3.07
C SER A 167 -15.65 5.01 -2.68
N LEU A 168 -15.94 4.10 -1.75
CA LEU A 168 -15.04 3.02 -1.38
C LEU A 168 -15.80 1.70 -1.27
N ILE A 169 -15.05 0.61 -1.45
CA ILE A 169 -15.55 -0.75 -1.25
C ILE A 169 -14.82 -1.35 -0.06
N VAL A 170 -15.55 -2.00 0.83
CA VAL A 170 -15.00 -2.79 1.93
C VAL A 170 -15.20 -4.26 1.60
N ALA A 171 -14.10 -4.99 1.39
CA ALA A 171 -14.15 -6.44 1.27
C ALA A 171 -14.11 -7.08 2.65
N PHE A 172 -15.13 -7.83 2.99
CA PHE A 172 -15.27 -8.43 4.31
C PHE A 172 -15.56 -9.94 4.20
N ASP A 173 -14.68 -10.74 4.80
CA ASP A 173 -14.75 -12.22 4.81
C ASP A 173 -14.99 -12.79 6.21
N GLY A 174 -15.20 -11.94 7.23
CA GLY A 174 -15.35 -12.34 8.62
C GLY A 174 -14.02 -12.56 9.35
N SER A 175 -12.88 -12.41 8.71
CA SER A 175 -11.58 -12.55 9.34
C SER A 175 -11.26 -11.40 10.30
N VAL A 176 -10.32 -11.64 11.23
CA VAL A 176 -9.85 -10.61 12.17
C VAL A 176 -9.22 -9.41 11.43
N HIS A 177 -8.49 -9.66 10.35
CA HIS A 177 -7.87 -8.60 9.56
C HIS A 177 -8.92 -7.77 8.79
N ALA A 178 -9.94 -8.42 8.23
CA ALA A 178 -11.07 -7.72 7.62
C ALA A 178 -11.85 -6.90 8.67
N ALA A 179 -12.04 -7.44 9.89
CA ALA A 179 -12.68 -6.70 10.97
C ALA A 179 -11.89 -5.45 11.40
N ARG A 180 -10.55 -5.54 11.46
CA ARG A 180 -9.69 -4.36 11.71
C ARG A 180 -9.82 -3.31 10.60
N ALA A 181 -9.95 -3.75 9.35
CA ALA A 181 -10.09 -2.86 8.20
C ALA A 181 -11.41 -2.05 8.24
N LEU A 182 -12.43 -2.50 8.97
CA LEU A 182 -13.68 -1.74 9.15
C LEU A 182 -13.45 -0.37 9.83
N SER A 183 -12.45 -0.25 10.70
CA SER A 183 -12.19 1.00 11.41
C SER A 183 -11.77 2.11 10.44
N ILE A 184 -10.80 1.84 9.56
CA ILE A 184 -10.38 2.82 8.55
C ILE A 184 -11.48 3.07 7.51
N ALA A 185 -12.27 2.05 7.18
CA ALA A 185 -13.40 2.19 6.27
C ALA A 185 -14.47 3.13 6.83
N ALA A 186 -14.84 2.94 8.10
CA ALA A 186 -15.79 3.80 8.79
C ALA A 186 -15.27 5.24 8.89
N GLU A 187 -13.99 5.41 9.27
CA GLU A 187 -13.36 6.72 9.39
C GLU A 187 -13.35 7.49 8.07
N LEU A 188 -12.95 6.85 6.97
CA LEU A 188 -12.91 7.49 5.66
C LEU A 188 -14.32 7.74 5.11
N SER A 189 -15.24 6.79 5.25
CA SER A 189 -16.62 6.96 4.76
C SER A 189 -17.32 8.10 5.47
N ALA A 190 -17.31 8.11 6.80
CA ALA A 190 -17.98 9.15 7.59
C ALA A 190 -17.27 10.49 7.48
N GLY A 191 -15.94 10.50 7.61
CA GLY A 191 -15.14 11.73 7.63
C GLY A 191 -15.06 12.45 6.30
N LEU A 192 -15.11 11.72 5.18
CA LEU A 192 -15.01 12.27 3.84
C LEU A 192 -16.32 12.22 3.06
N ASN A 193 -17.39 11.72 3.69
CA ASN A 193 -18.70 11.53 3.09
C ASN A 193 -18.65 10.67 1.80
N LEU A 194 -17.93 9.52 1.87
CA LEU A 194 -17.82 8.60 0.75
C LEU A 194 -18.94 7.56 0.78
N GLU A 195 -19.47 7.22 -0.39
CA GLU A 195 -20.35 6.07 -0.50
C GLU A 195 -19.61 4.78 -0.14
N CYS A 196 -20.20 3.96 0.72
CA CYS A 196 -19.60 2.71 1.17
C CYS A 196 -20.36 1.51 0.61
N LEU A 197 -19.65 0.61 -0.09
CA LEU A 197 -20.15 -0.69 -0.50
C LEU A 197 -19.49 -1.79 0.32
N LEU A 198 -20.26 -2.50 1.13
CA LEU A 198 -19.80 -3.69 1.85
C LEU A 198 -19.95 -4.92 0.95
N ALA A 199 -18.85 -5.52 0.54
CA ALA A 199 -18.80 -6.66 -0.37
C ALA A 199 -18.29 -7.92 0.32
N THR A 200 -18.98 -9.05 0.12
CA THR A 200 -18.55 -10.36 0.61
C THR A 200 -18.65 -11.38 -0.52
N ILE A 201 -17.62 -12.22 -0.64
CA ILE A 201 -17.64 -13.39 -1.51
C ILE A 201 -17.85 -14.62 -0.63
N ALA A 202 -18.90 -15.37 -0.91
CA ALA A 202 -19.29 -16.53 -0.10
C ALA A 202 -19.78 -17.69 -1.00
N PRO A 203 -19.88 -18.92 -0.47
CA PRO A 203 -20.39 -20.05 -1.24
C PRO A 203 -21.89 -19.95 -1.52
N ALA A 204 -22.66 -19.22 -0.69
CA ALA A 204 -24.09 -18.98 -0.83
C ALA A 204 -24.44 -17.58 -0.33
N GLU A 205 -25.57 -17.02 -0.81
CA GLU A 205 -26.00 -15.66 -0.47
C GLU A 205 -26.33 -15.52 1.02
N GLU A 206 -26.99 -16.52 1.60
CA GLU A 206 -27.36 -16.56 3.02
C GLU A 206 -26.12 -16.52 3.91
N VAL A 207 -25.10 -17.33 3.59
CA VAL A 207 -23.82 -17.37 4.31
C VAL A 207 -23.12 -16.01 4.22
N GLY A 208 -23.13 -15.39 3.03
CA GLY A 208 -22.56 -14.06 2.84
C GLY A 208 -23.29 -12.98 3.64
N ALA A 209 -24.61 -13.07 3.74
CA ALA A 209 -25.41 -12.13 4.54
C ALA A 209 -25.13 -12.27 6.04
N GLU A 210 -24.96 -13.49 6.54
CA GLU A 210 -24.57 -13.75 7.93
C GLU A 210 -23.19 -13.18 8.23
N ILE A 211 -22.20 -13.37 7.32
CA ILE A 211 -20.86 -12.79 7.45
C ILE A 211 -20.92 -11.27 7.48
N GLN A 212 -21.76 -10.64 6.65
CA GLN A 212 -21.85 -9.18 6.56
C GLN A 212 -22.55 -8.53 7.77
N ALA A 213 -23.43 -9.23 8.46
CA ALA A 213 -24.25 -8.64 9.52
C ALA A 213 -23.44 -7.90 10.61
N PRO A 214 -22.39 -8.45 11.20
CA PRO A 214 -21.59 -7.74 12.19
C PRO A 214 -20.81 -6.56 11.61
N ALA A 215 -20.34 -6.65 10.35
CA ALA A 215 -19.68 -5.54 9.67
C ALA A 215 -20.62 -4.38 9.36
N GLU A 216 -21.84 -4.68 8.91
CA GLU A 216 -22.87 -3.68 8.72
C GLU A 216 -23.21 -2.97 10.02
N ALA A 217 -23.41 -3.73 11.11
CA ALA A 217 -23.69 -3.16 12.42
C ALA A 217 -22.57 -2.23 12.89
N PHE A 218 -21.31 -2.65 12.74
CA PHE A 218 -20.13 -1.83 13.06
C PHE A 218 -20.15 -0.49 12.27
N LEU A 219 -20.31 -0.55 10.96
CA LEU A 219 -20.33 0.63 10.10
C LEU A 219 -21.47 1.59 10.49
N ARG A 220 -22.66 1.04 10.77
CA ARG A 220 -23.81 1.85 11.23
C ARG A 220 -23.58 2.54 12.56
N HIS A 221 -22.91 1.88 13.53
CA HIS A 221 -22.55 2.50 14.79
C HIS A 221 -21.60 3.70 14.60
N HIS A 222 -20.85 3.74 13.47
CA HIS A 222 -19.97 4.83 13.10
C HIS A 222 -20.61 5.84 12.12
N GLY A 223 -21.96 5.80 11.97
CA GLY A 223 -22.69 6.72 11.11
C GLY A 223 -22.63 6.41 9.61
N VAL A 224 -22.11 5.24 9.22
CA VAL A 224 -22.03 4.81 7.83
C VAL A 224 -23.16 3.84 7.50
N SER A 225 -23.94 4.13 6.46
CA SER A 225 -24.99 3.24 5.96
C SER A 225 -24.49 2.55 4.67
N PRO A 226 -23.87 1.37 4.75
CA PRO A 226 -23.29 0.76 3.57
C PRO A 226 -24.36 0.17 2.65
N LYS A 227 -24.15 0.28 1.33
CA LYS A 227 -24.77 -0.62 0.36
C LYS A 227 -24.16 -2.00 0.57
N LYS A 228 -24.94 -3.06 0.37
CA LYS A 228 -24.46 -4.44 0.57
C LYS A 228 -24.44 -5.21 -0.73
N LYS A 229 -23.43 -6.06 -0.92
CA LYS A 229 -23.30 -6.97 -2.04
C LYS A 229 -22.68 -8.27 -1.61
N VAL A 230 -23.42 -9.36 -1.76
CA VAL A 230 -22.87 -10.72 -1.67
C VAL A 230 -22.69 -11.24 -3.09
N VAL A 231 -21.56 -11.85 -3.35
CA VAL A 231 -21.27 -12.52 -4.63
C VAL A 231 -20.90 -13.95 -4.34
N THR A 232 -21.59 -14.89 -4.97
CA THR A 232 -21.31 -16.32 -4.82
C THR A 232 -20.16 -16.74 -5.72
N GLY A 233 -19.17 -17.43 -5.15
CA GLY A 233 -18.04 -17.94 -5.92
C GLY A 233 -16.86 -18.38 -5.06
N SER A 234 -15.87 -18.95 -5.74
CA SER A 234 -14.65 -19.53 -5.13
C SER A 234 -13.36 -18.77 -5.45
N LYS A 235 -13.44 -17.69 -6.22
CA LYS A 235 -12.29 -16.90 -6.67
C LYS A 235 -12.39 -15.45 -6.16
N PRO A 236 -12.14 -15.21 -4.88
CA PRO A 236 -12.43 -13.92 -4.25
C PRO A 236 -11.67 -12.74 -4.88
N ALA A 237 -10.42 -12.93 -5.31
CA ALA A 237 -9.64 -11.86 -5.90
C ALA A 237 -10.22 -11.36 -7.24
N GLU A 238 -10.58 -12.28 -8.12
CA GLU A 238 -11.17 -11.97 -9.42
C GLU A 238 -12.53 -11.25 -9.24
N LEU A 239 -13.39 -11.84 -8.40
CA LEU A 239 -14.72 -11.28 -8.11
C LEU A 239 -14.66 -9.90 -7.44
N LEU A 240 -13.67 -9.66 -6.56
CA LEU A 240 -13.46 -8.34 -5.96
C LEU A 240 -13.04 -7.32 -7.02
N CYS A 241 -12.13 -7.67 -7.92
CA CYS A 241 -11.72 -6.78 -9.02
C CYS A 241 -12.91 -6.45 -9.94
N ASP A 242 -13.78 -7.43 -10.23
CA ASP A 242 -15.00 -7.23 -11.01
C ASP A 242 -15.97 -6.28 -10.29
N ILE A 243 -16.17 -6.44 -8.98
CA ILE A 243 -17.01 -5.55 -8.18
C ILE A 243 -16.46 -4.12 -8.22
N VAL A 244 -15.14 -3.94 -8.02
CA VAL A 244 -14.47 -2.63 -8.04
C VAL A 244 -14.66 -1.97 -9.40
N SER A 245 -14.41 -2.69 -10.48
CA SER A 245 -14.57 -2.20 -11.84
C SER A 245 -16.02 -1.82 -12.17
N ALA A 246 -16.98 -2.68 -11.83
CA ALA A 246 -18.40 -2.45 -12.07
C ALA A 246 -18.96 -1.28 -11.25
N ALA A 247 -18.46 -1.07 -10.03
CA ALA A 247 -18.86 0.05 -9.18
C ALA A 247 -18.17 1.37 -9.56
N GLY A 248 -17.10 1.33 -10.36
CA GLY A 248 -16.26 2.49 -10.64
C GLY A 248 -15.64 3.08 -9.37
N SER A 249 -15.34 2.23 -8.38
CA SER A 249 -14.81 2.68 -7.11
C SER A 249 -13.29 2.87 -7.17
N ASP A 250 -12.81 3.95 -6.56
CA ASP A 250 -11.41 4.32 -6.57
C ASP A 250 -10.59 3.64 -5.47
N ILE A 251 -11.25 3.20 -4.40
CA ILE A 251 -10.61 2.62 -3.21
C ILE A 251 -11.27 1.29 -2.83
N LEU A 252 -10.46 0.25 -2.69
CA LEU A 252 -10.82 -1.02 -2.06
C LEU A 252 -10.14 -1.11 -0.70
N ILE A 253 -10.87 -1.45 0.35
CA ILE A 253 -10.36 -1.65 1.71
C ILE A 253 -10.54 -3.12 2.07
N MET A 254 -9.49 -3.78 2.53
CA MET A 254 -9.53 -5.19 2.91
C MET A 254 -8.49 -5.56 3.96
N GLY A 255 -8.66 -6.69 4.61
CA GLY A 255 -7.61 -7.30 5.41
C GLY A 255 -6.44 -7.75 4.55
N ALA A 256 -5.22 -7.58 5.02
CA ALA A 256 -4.02 -8.02 4.32
C ALA A 256 -3.90 -9.56 4.28
N TYR A 257 -4.51 -10.22 5.26
CA TYR A 257 -4.53 -11.68 5.41
C TYR A 257 -5.98 -12.14 5.65
N GLY A 258 -6.34 -13.30 5.08
CA GLY A 258 -7.65 -13.93 5.32
C GLY A 258 -7.58 -14.99 6.43
N HIS A 259 -8.42 -16.03 6.31
CA HIS A 259 -8.51 -17.13 7.27
C HIS A 259 -7.33 -18.10 7.25
N SER A 260 -6.31 -17.92 6.41
CA SER A 260 -5.17 -18.85 6.32
C SER A 260 -4.32 -18.78 7.60
N PRO A 261 -4.04 -19.92 8.27
CA PRO A 261 -3.22 -19.96 9.47
C PRO A 261 -1.73 -19.74 9.22
N ILE A 262 -1.29 -19.73 7.97
CA ILE A 262 0.13 -19.60 7.59
C ILE A 262 0.53 -18.12 7.62
N ARG A 263 0.90 -17.65 8.80
CA ARG A 263 1.34 -16.25 9.04
C ARG A 263 2.78 -15.95 8.62
N GLU A 264 3.61 -16.96 8.32
CA GLU A 264 5.06 -16.77 8.40
C GLU A 264 5.77 -16.53 7.07
N VAL A 265 5.18 -16.78 5.91
CA VAL A 265 5.97 -16.78 4.66
C VAL A 265 5.34 -16.10 3.45
N LEU A 266 4.02 -15.97 3.36
CA LEU A 266 3.40 -15.48 2.13
C LEU A 266 2.26 -14.49 2.38
N PHE A 267 2.26 -13.43 1.62
CA PHE A 267 1.10 -12.57 1.37
C PHE A 267 -0.13 -13.43 1.07
N GLY A 268 -1.30 -13.07 1.58
CA GLY A 268 -2.52 -13.77 1.23
C GLY A 268 -2.70 -13.82 -0.29
N SER A 269 -2.89 -15.01 -0.86
CA SER A 269 -3.01 -15.19 -2.32
C SER A 269 -4.08 -14.27 -2.95
N THR A 270 -5.13 -13.95 -2.19
CA THR A 270 -6.16 -12.98 -2.60
C THR A 270 -5.60 -11.57 -2.67
N THR A 271 -4.84 -11.14 -1.64
CA THR A 271 -4.24 -9.80 -1.56
C THR A 271 -3.23 -9.59 -2.69
N GLU A 272 -2.36 -10.56 -2.95
CA GLU A 272 -1.38 -10.49 -4.03
C GLU A 272 -2.06 -10.37 -5.40
N ARG A 273 -3.10 -11.17 -5.65
CA ARG A 273 -3.86 -11.12 -6.90
C ARG A 273 -4.61 -9.80 -7.06
N VAL A 274 -5.24 -9.29 -6.01
CA VAL A 274 -5.90 -7.99 -6.03
C VAL A 274 -4.89 -6.88 -6.35
N LEU A 275 -3.74 -6.85 -5.67
CA LEU A 275 -2.71 -5.86 -5.96
C LEU A 275 -2.12 -5.97 -7.37
N SER A 276 -2.12 -7.16 -7.97
CA SER A 276 -1.59 -7.38 -9.32
C SER A 276 -2.59 -7.02 -10.42
N HIS A 277 -3.88 -7.19 -10.19
CA HIS A 277 -4.91 -7.14 -11.25
C HIS A 277 -5.92 -6.00 -11.08
N CYS A 278 -6.17 -5.53 -9.85
CA CYS A 278 -7.12 -4.47 -9.60
C CYS A 278 -6.49 -3.09 -9.89
N ASP A 279 -7.17 -2.24 -10.65
CA ASP A 279 -6.66 -0.91 -11.01
C ASP A 279 -6.87 0.13 -9.90
N ALA A 280 -7.83 -0.08 -9.01
CA ALA A 280 -8.10 0.81 -7.89
C ALA A 280 -6.98 0.81 -6.85
N SER A 281 -6.95 1.84 -6.01
CA SER A 281 -6.09 1.87 -4.84
C SER A 281 -6.62 0.90 -3.78
N VAL A 282 -5.71 0.23 -3.09
CA VAL A 282 -6.06 -0.79 -2.09
C VAL A 282 -5.52 -0.38 -0.73
N ILE A 283 -6.40 -0.23 0.26
CA ILE A 283 -6.01 -0.06 1.66
C ILE A 283 -6.02 -1.43 2.33
N LEU A 284 -4.90 -1.79 2.89
CA LEU A 284 -4.65 -3.07 3.55
C LEU A 284 -4.42 -2.88 5.04
N GLN A 285 -5.08 -3.72 5.85
CA GLN A 285 -4.89 -3.76 7.29
C GLN A 285 -4.36 -5.15 7.71
N SER A 286 -3.20 -5.16 8.35
CA SER A 286 -2.57 -6.36 8.93
C SER A 286 -3.13 -6.73 10.30
#